data_4b2e98dd714656b7e060794dc349ca18
#
_entry.id   4b2e98dd714656b7e060794dc349ca18
#
_cell.length_a   1.000
_cell.length_b   1.000
_cell.length_c   1.000
_cell.angle_alpha   90.00
_cell.angle_beta   90.00
_cell.angle_gamma   90.00
#
_symmetry.space_group_name_H-M   'P 1'
#
loop_
_entity.id
_entity.type
_entity.pdbx_description
1 polymer ?
#
loop_
_entity_poly.entity_id
_entity_poly.type
_entity_poly.pdbx_seq_one_letter_code
_entity_poly.pdbx_strand_id
1 'polypeptide(L)'
;MKNESGQKVFGRKWIYTFPLFLFFVVFLVIAIAQFIEWNSLAGFVCLIASGLFFLRMLSFNSKKLIIENEKVRLESGLWLKTIQEVRYDKINNINIHVGGVLEFFTGNDKPVRFSWIDRCEDAKKAIEDKMWKPQQHSSEHNDLDKIEKLGKLYKDWILTKEEFDKKKKELLNS
;
A
#
# COMPACT_ATOMS: atom_id res chain seq x y z
N MET A 1 -10.42 -8.50 1.63
CA MET A 1 -11.60 -8.02 0.85
C MET A 1 -11.15 -7.66 -0.55
N LYS A 2 -11.92 -7.98 -1.59
CA LYS A 2 -11.66 -7.48 -2.95
C LYS A 2 -12.51 -6.22 -3.17
N ASN A 3 -11.92 -5.20 -3.79
CA ASN A 3 -12.65 -4.01 -4.22
C ASN A 3 -13.40 -4.31 -5.53
N GLU A 4 -14.30 -3.44 -5.97
CA GLU A 4 -15.04 -3.54 -7.25
C GLU A 4 -14.11 -3.72 -8.47
N SER A 5 -12.88 -3.22 -8.37
CA SER A 5 -11.80 -3.39 -9.37
C SER A 5 -11.02 -4.71 -9.25
N GLY A 6 -11.43 -5.66 -8.40
CA GLY A 6 -10.74 -6.93 -8.18
C GLY A 6 -9.43 -6.83 -7.37
N GLN A 7 -9.05 -5.65 -6.89
CA GLN A 7 -7.86 -5.40 -6.09
C GLN A 7 -8.01 -5.97 -4.68
N LYS A 8 -6.93 -6.55 -4.14
CA LYS A 8 -6.91 -7.02 -2.76
C LYS A 8 -6.61 -5.83 -1.83
N VAL A 9 -7.54 -5.55 -0.91
CA VAL A 9 -7.40 -4.49 0.08
C VAL A 9 -7.27 -5.10 1.47
N PHE A 10 -6.21 -4.74 2.17
CA PHE A 10 -5.94 -5.14 3.53
C PHE A 10 -6.10 -3.93 4.45
N GLY A 11 -6.99 -4.07 5.42
CA GLY A 11 -7.23 -3.06 6.45
C GLY A 11 -6.46 -3.35 7.72
N ARG A 12 -6.78 -2.62 8.77
CA ARG A 12 -6.22 -2.78 10.09
C ARG A 12 -7.07 -3.74 10.94
N LYS A 13 -6.44 -4.49 11.85
CA LYS A 13 -7.17 -5.32 12.83
C LYS A 13 -7.97 -4.43 13.78
N TRP A 14 -9.26 -4.65 13.85
CA TRP A 14 -10.18 -3.94 14.73
C TRP A 14 -9.82 -4.10 16.22
N ILE A 15 -9.21 -5.21 16.59
CA ILE A 15 -8.79 -5.50 17.96
C ILE A 15 -7.84 -4.45 18.55
N TYR A 16 -7.05 -3.76 17.70
CA TYR A 16 -6.15 -2.70 18.16
C TYR A 16 -6.84 -1.34 18.36
N THR A 17 -8.06 -1.18 17.84
CA THR A 17 -8.87 0.02 18.05
C THR A 17 -9.81 -0.11 19.23
N PHE A 18 -10.09 -1.36 19.67
CA PHE A 18 -10.96 -1.64 20.79
C PHE A 18 -10.53 -0.99 22.12
N PRO A 19 -9.26 -1.08 22.58
CA PRO A 19 -8.85 -0.41 23.80
C PRO A 19 -8.99 1.12 23.72
N LEU A 20 -8.71 1.71 22.57
CA LEU A 20 -8.91 3.15 22.34
C LEU A 20 -10.39 3.55 22.45
N PHE A 21 -11.28 2.72 21.92
CA PHE A 21 -12.72 2.92 22.05
C PHE A 21 -13.18 2.81 23.50
N LEU A 22 -12.65 1.83 24.25
CA LEU A 22 -12.96 1.67 25.68
C LEU A 22 -12.51 2.91 26.48
N PHE A 23 -11.31 3.41 26.25
CA PHE A 23 -10.83 4.65 26.87
C PHE A 23 -11.72 5.84 26.54
N PHE A 24 -12.14 5.99 25.28
CA PHE A 24 -13.07 7.04 24.89
C PHE A 24 -14.37 6.98 25.69
N VAL A 25 -14.99 5.79 25.81
CA VAL A 25 -16.23 5.59 26.56
C VAL A 25 -16.04 5.92 28.04
N VAL A 26 -14.96 5.44 28.66
CA VAL A 26 -14.66 5.71 30.07
C VAL A 26 -14.49 7.22 30.33
N PHE A 27 -13.71 7.91 29.52
CA PHE A 27 -13.53 9.36 29.66
C PHE A 27 -14.83 10.14 29.44
N LEU A 28 -15.67 9.69 28.51
CA LEU A 28 -16.98 10.29 28.26
C LEU A 28 -17.89 10.16 29.49
N VAL A 29 -17.93 8.97 30.10
CA VAL A 29 -18.73 8.72 31.32
C VAL A 29 -18.23 9.59 32.50
N ILE A 30 -16.92 9.68 32.69
CA ILE A 30 -16.31 10.54 33.70
C ILE A 30 -16.67 12.01 33.45
N ALA A 31 -16.60 12.47 32.19
CA ALA A 31 -16.94 13.84 31.84
C ALA A 31 -18.41 14.18 32.18
N ILE A 32 -19.33 13.25 31.90
CA ILE A 32 -20.76 13.41 32.20
C ILE A 32 -20.95 13.45 33.73
N ALA A 33 -20.31 12.56 34.50
CA ALA A 33 -20.41 12.53 35.96
C ALA A 33 -19.91 13.85 36.60
N GLN A 34 -18.76 14.36 36.13
CA GLN A 34 -18.20 15.64 36.59
C GLN A 34 -19.11 16.84 36.23
N PHE A 35 -19.82 16.79 35.12
CA PHE A 35 -20.79 17.82 34.77
C PHE A 35 -22.00 17.85 35.70
N ILE A 36 -22.45 16.68 36.13
CA ILE A 36 -23.56 16.54 37.09
C ILE A 36 -23.17 17.07 38.50
N GLU A 37 -21.92 16.89 38.90
CA GLU A 37 -21.38 17.34 40.20
C GLU A 37 -21.03 18.85 40.27
N TRP A 38 -21.41 19.65 39.27
CA TRP A 38 -21.13 21.09 39.17
C TRP A 38 -19.63 21.47 38.99
N ASN A 39 -18.77 20.51 38.71
CA ASN A 39 -17.36 20.77 38.45
C ASN A 39 -17.14 20.99 36.96
N SER A 40 -17.72 22.08 36.44
CA SER A 40 -17.80 22.37 34.98
C SER A 40 -16.43 22.39 34.30
N LEU A 41 -15.38 22.85 34.98
CA LEU A 41 -14.04 22.97 34.40
C LEU A 41 -13.38 21.60 34.20
N ALA A 42 -13.52 20.69 35.19
CA ALA A 42 -13.01 19.33 35.05
C ALA A 42 -13.77 18.53 33.98
N GLY A 43 -15.09 18.69 33.92
CA GLY A 43 -15.93 18.10 32.89
C GLY A 43 -15.51 18.53 31.45
N PHE A 44 -15.19 19.83 31.29
CA PHE A 44 -14.75 20.37 30.02
C PHE A 44 -13.40 19.79 29.56
N VAL A 45 -12.44 19.65 30.48
CA VAL A 45 -11.14 19.03 30.21
C VAL A 45 -11.31 17.57 29.79
N CYS A 46 -12.18 16.81 30.47
CA CYS A 46 -12.45 15.41 30.09
C CYS A 46 -13.14 15.29 28.74
N LEU A 47 -14.02 16.21 28.36
CA LEU A 47 -14.65 16.23 27.02
C LEU A 47 -13.60 16.49 25.92
N ILE A 48 -12.70 17.45 26.12
CA ILE A 48 -11.63 17.72 25.17
C ILE A 48 -10.72 16.48 25.04
N ALA A 49 -10.33 15.87 26.14
CA ALA A 49 -9.50 14.66 26.12
C ALA A 49 -10.19 13.51 25.36
N SER A 50 -11.47 13.29 25.61
CA SER A 50 -12.25 12.25 24.92
C SER A 50 -12.35 12.55 23.42
N GLY A 51 -12.55 13.79 23.01
CA GLY A 51 -12.57 14.22 21.62
C GLY A 51 -11.23 13.97 20.90
N LEU A 52 -10.12 14.27 21.54
CA LEU A 52 -8.78 13.98 21.01
C LEU A 52 -8.53 12.48 20.85
N PHE A 53 -8.98 11.66 21.82
CA PHE A 53 -8.92 10.20 21.70
C PHE A 53 -9.75 9.68 20.53
N PHE A 54 -10.94 10.22 20.33
CA PHE A 54 -11.81 9.86 19.21
C PHE A 54 -11.17 10.20 17.85
N LEU A 55 -10.62 11.41 17.71
CA LEU A 55 -9.90 11.83 16.50
C LEU A 55 -8.69 10.91 16.21
N ARG A 56 -7.96 10.53 17.27
CA ARG A 56 -6.85 9.60 17.15
C ARG A 56 -7.31 8.21 16.70
N MET A 57 -8.44 7.73 17.21
CA MET A 57 -9.04 6.46 16.81
C MET A 57 -9.43 6.48 15.33
N LEU A 58 -10.07 7.54 14.85
CA LEU A 58 -10.42 7.72 13.44
C LEU A 58 -9.17 7.73 12.54
N SER A 59 -8.15 8.50 12.94
CA SER A 59 -6.88 8.56 12.20
C SER A 59 -6.18 7.20 12.15
N PHE A 60 -6.32 6.42 13.21
CA PHE A 60 -5.72 5.08 13.29
C PHE A 60 -6.36 4.11 12.31
N ASN A 61 -7.67 4.21 12.06
CA ASN A 61 -8.45 3.31 11.21
C ASN A 61 -8.33 3.64 9.70
N SER A 62 -7.77 4.80 9.35
CA SER A 62 -7.72 5.27 7.96
C SER A 62 -6.58 4.67 7.12
N LYS A 63 -5.74 3.80 7.70
CA LYS A 63 -4.63 3.18 6.98
C LYS A 63 -5.09 1.95 6.19
N LYS A 64 -4.78 1.92 4.90
CA LYS A 64 -5.11 0.83 3.99
C LYS A 64 -3.91 0.44 3.14
N LEU A 65 -3.74 -0.86 2.94
CA LEU A 65 -2.78 -1.43 2.01
C LEU A 65 -3.57 -1.96 0.80
N ILE A 66 -3.30 -1.43 -0.36
CA ILE A 66 -3.94 -1.82 -1.63
C ILE A 66 -2.89 -2.47 -2.50
N ILE A 67 -3.16 -3.71 -2.91
CA ILE A 67 -2.30 -4.49 -3.79
C ILE A 67 -2.85 -4.34 -5.21
N GLU A 68 -2.16 -3.56 -6.04
CA GLU A 68 -2.44 -3.37 -7.46
C GLU A 68 -1.64 -4.38 -8.30
N ASN A 69 -1.75 -4.31 -9.62
CA ASN A 69 -1.05 -5.25 -10.50
C ASN A 69 0.46 -5.00 -10.57
N GLU A 70 0.89 -3.73 -10.55
CA GLU A 70 2.28 -3.34 -10.76
C GLU A 70 2.95 -2.75 -9.52
N LYS A 71 2.15 -2.34 -8.53
CA LYS A 71 2.61 -1.63 -7.34
C LYS A 71 1.78 -1.96 -6.11
N VAL A 72 2.38 -1.72 -4.95
CA VAL A 72 1.69 -1.68 -3.67
C VAL A 72 1.44 -0.22 -3.32
N ARG A 73 0.20 0.13 -3.02
CA ARG A 73 -0.19 1.45 -2.58
C ARG A 73 -0.53 1.43 -1.09
N LEU A 74 0.12 2.30 -0.34
CA LEU A 74 -0.09 2.51 1.08
C LEU A 74 -0.84 3.83 1.26
N GLU A 75 -2.08 3.76 1.67
CA GLU A 75 -2.87 4.96 1.99
C GLU A 75 -2.92 5.16 3.50
N SER A 76 -2.61 6.35 3.96
CA SER A 76 -2.69 6.72 5.37
C SER A 76 -3.17 8.16 5.51
N GLY A 77 -3.89 8.45 6.61
CA GLY A 77 -4.40 9.76 6.93
C GLY A 77 -5.91 9.90 6.74
N LEU A 78 -6.53 10.67 7.65
CA LEU A 78 -7.98 10.93 7.63
C LEU A 78 -8.29 12.20 6.83
N TRP A 79 -7.55 13.27 7.07
CA TRP A 79 -7.77 14.60 6.49
C TRP A 79 -6.74 14.92 5.40
N LEU A 80 -5.47 14.61 5.68
CA LEU A 80 -4.39 14.70 4.71
C LEU A 80 -4.03 13.26 4.32
N LYS A 81 -4.50 12.82 3.16
CA LYS A 81 -4.16 11.51 2.63
C LYS A 81 -2.71 11.51 2.16
N THR A 82 -1.88 10.72 2.83
CA THR A 82 -0.54 10.41 2.35
C THR A 82 -0.61 9.09 1.59
N ILE A 83 -0.20 9.12 0.33
CA ILE A 83 -0.14 7.96 -0.54
C ILE A 83 1.33 7.65 -0.77
N GLN A 84 1.75 6.45 -0.40
CA GLN A 84 3.07 5.92 -0.74
C GLN A 84 2.89 4.76 -1.71
N GLU A 85 3.58 4.81 -2.84
CA GLU A 85 3.53 3.79 -3.86
C GLU A 85 4.90 3.13 -3.97
N VAL A 86 4.90 1.79 -3.93
CA VAL A 86 6.11 0.99 -4.09
C VAL A 86 5.87 0.01 -5.22
N ARG A 87 6.65 0.10 -6.28
CA ARG A 87 6.60 -0.83 -7.41
C ARG A 87 7.28 -2.13 -7.02
N TYR A 88 6.78 -3.25 -7.55
CA TYR A 88 7.32 -4.59 -7.23
C TYR A 88 8.77 -4.76 -7.66
N ASP A 89 9.18 -4.15 -8.76
CA ASP A 89 10.56 -4.18 -9.29
C ASP A 89 11.59 -3.51 -8.34
N LYS A 90 11.12 -2.68 -7.42
CA LYS A 90 11.96 -2.00 -6.41
C LYS A 90 11.97 -2.68 -5.05
N ILE A 91 11.13 -3.69 -4.84
CA ILE A 91 11.06 -4.41 -3.57
C ILE A 91 12.11 -5.52 -3.59
N ASN A 92 13.12 -5.40 -2.72
CA ASN A 92 14.17 -6.40 -2.60
C ASN A 92 13.81 -7.49 -1.58
N ASN A 93 13.15 -7.11 -0.49
CA ASN A 93 12.77 -8.03 0.57
C ASN A 93 11.51 -7.53 1.30
N ILE A 94 10.75 -8.48 1.88
CA ILE A 94 9.55 -8.22 2.66
C ILE A 94 9.67 -8.94 4.00
N ASN A 95 9.75 -8.18 5.08
CA ASN A 95 9.79 -8.71 6.44
C ASN A 95 8.46 -8.51 7.15
N ILE A 96 8.09 -9.50 7.96
CA ILE A 96 6.96 -9.41 8.88
C ILE A 96 7.53 -9.38 10.30
N HIS A 97 7.15 -8.35 11.05
CA HIS A 97 7.49 -8.25 12.46
C HIS A 97 6.29 -8.59 13.33
N VAL A 98 6.57 -8.96 14.57
CA VAL A 98 5.55 -9.21 15.58
C VAL A 98 4.63 -8.00 15.72
N GLY A 99 3.31 -8.25 15.82
CA GLY A 99 2.31 -7.17 15.87
C GLY A 99 1.71 -6.78 14.51
N GLY A 100 2.01 -7.53 13.43
CA GLY A 100 1.43 -7.29 12.11
C GLY A 100 2.05 -6.08 11.40
N VAL A 101 3.36 -5.88 11.55
CA VAL A 101 4.11 -4.86 10.83
C VAL A 101 4.74 -5.49 9.59
N LEU A 102 4.41 -4.95 8.44
CA LEU A 102 4.98 -5.32 7.15
C LEU A 102 6.00 -4.26 6.74
N GLU A 103 7.22 -4.70 6.47
CA GLU A 103 8.33 -3.84 6.12
C GLU A 103 8.86 -4.20 4.73
N PHE A 104 8.91 -3.21 3.85
CA PHE A 104 9.42 -3.35 2.50
C PHE A 104 10.81 -2.72 2.42
N PHE A 105 11.78 -3.53 2.00
CA PHE A 105 13.11 -3.04 1.68
C PHE A 105 13.15 -2.71 0.20
N THR A 106 13.34 -1.44 -0.11
CA THR A 106 13.58 -0.93 -1.45
C THR A 106 15.06 -0.58 -1.57
N GLY A 107 15.63 -0.51 -2.75
CA GLY A 107 17.04 -0.17 -2.95
C GLY A 107 17.48 1.18 -2.35
N ASN A 108 16.57 1.94 -1.74
CA ASN A 108 16.85 3.13 -0.96
C ASN A 108 17.01 2.76 0.52
N ASP A 109 17.88 3.44 1.24
CA ASP A 109 18.30 3.14 2.62
C ASP A 109 17.19 3.13 3.69
N LYS A 110 15.99 3.62 3.37
CA LYS A 110 14.88 3.68 4.32
C LYS A 110 13.79 2.67 3.99
N PRO A 111 13.58 1.65 4.86
CA PRO A 111 12.49 0.71 4.65
C PRO A 111 11.12 1.39 4.82
N VAL A 112 10.19 1.03 3.94
CA VAL A 112 8.79 1.46 4.04
C VAL A 112 8.06 0.52 4.98
N ARG A 113 7.56 1.06 6.10
CA ARG A 113 6.88 0.28 7.15
C ARG A 113 5.39 0.53 7.15
N PHE A 114 4.63 -0.53 7.14
CA PHE A 114 3.19 -0.50 7.33
C PHE A 114 2.81 -1.34 8.56
N SER A 115 2.30 -0.67 9.59
CA SER A 115 2.03 -1.30 10.89
C SER A 115 0.56 -1.68 11.04
N TRP A 116 0.30 -2.78 11.76
CA TRP A 116 -1.01 -3.19 12.22
C TRP A 116 -1.95 -3.69 11.10
N ILE A 117 -1.41 -4.40 10.12
CA ILE A 117 -2.19 -5.01 9.04
C ILE A 117 -2.92 -6.25 9.59
N ASP A 118 -4.19 -6.38 9.22
CA ASP A 118 -4.87 -7.66 9.37
C ASP A 118 -4.36 -8.65 8.33
N ARG A 119 -4.04 -9.88 8.77
CA ARG A 119 -3.53 -10.94 7.90
C ARG A 119 -2.27 -10.52 7.12
N CYS A 120 -1.26 -10.06 7.84
CA CYS A 120 0.01 -9.62 7.23
C CYS A 120 0.69 -10.74 6.40
N GLU A 121 0.53 -12.01 6.80
CA GLU A 121 1.02 -13.16 6.03
C GLU A 121 0.32 -13.31 4.68
N ASP A 122 -1.01 -13.16 4.64
CA ASP A 122 -1.79 -13.19 3.40
C ASP A 122 -1.42 -12.00 2.50
N ALA A 123 -1.16 -10.83 3.10
CA ALA A 123 -0.70 -9.66 2.37
C ALA A 123 0.70 -9.88 1.77
N LYS A 124 1.65 -10.41 2.56
CA LYS A 124 2.99 -10.77 2.09
C LYS A 124 2.90 -11.76 0.93
N LYS A 125 2.19 -12.88 1.12
CA LYS A 125 2.01 -13.90 0.08
C LYS A 125 1.39 -13.32 -1.20
N ALA A 126 0.39 -12.45 -1.07
CA ALA A 126 -0.24 -11.83 -2.22
C ALA A 126 0.70 -10.88 -2.98
N ILE A 127 1.65 -10.24 -2.28
CA ILE A 127 2.68 -9.38 -2.88
C ILE A 127 3.75 -10.24 -3.55
N GLU A 128 4.24 -11.28 -2.86
CA GLU A 128 5.22 -12.24 -3.41
C GLU A 128 4.67 -12.92 -4.67
N ASP A 129 3.40 -13.35 -4.68
CA ASP A 129 2.74 -13.92 -5.86
C ASP A 129 2.73 -12.94 -7.05
N LYS A 130 2.66 -11.63 -6.79
CA LYS A 130 2.73 -10.60 -7.83
C LYS A 130 4.16 -10.30 -8.27
N MET A 131 5.12 -10.36 -7.36
CA MET A 131 6.55 -10.20 -7.67
C MET A 131 7.09 -11.36 -8.52
N TRP A 132 6.64 -12.60 -8.23
CA TRP A 132 7.09 -13.81 -8.93
C TRP A 132 6.39 -14.06 -10.26
N LYS A 133 5.19 -13.53 -10.48
CA LYS A 133 4.57 -13.64 -11.79
C LYS A 133 5.42 -12.82 -12.75
N PRO A 134 6.15 -13.44 -13.69
CA PRO A 134 6.83 -12.68 -14.72
C PRO A 134 5.76 -11.78 -15.35
N GLN A 135 6.07 -10.51 -15.46
CA GLN A 135 5.17 -9.53 -16.06
C GLN A 135 4.92 -9.94 -17.52
N GLN A 136 3.91 -10.77 -17.75
CA GLN A 136 3.51 -11.17 -19.10
C GLN A 136 3.11 -9.94 -19.94
N HIS A 137 2.80 -8.82 -19.26
CA HIS A 137 2.51 -7.55 -19.95
C HIS A 137 3.75 -6.72 -20.32
N SER A 138 4.93 -7.01 -19.75
CA SER A 138 6.14 -6.30 -20.13
C SER A 138 6.79 -6.87 -21.39
N SER A 139 6.44 -8.10 -21.79
CA SER A 139 6.99 -8.70 -23.01
C SER A 139 6.42 -8.03 -24.27
N GLU A 140 5.11 -7.80 -24.34
CA GLU A 140 4.50 -7.15 -25.52
C GLU A 140 4.99 -5.70 -25.71
N HIS A 141 5.08 -4.91 -24.64
CA HIS A 141 5.57 -3.54 -24.75
C HIS A 141 7.08 -3.49 -25.02
N ASN A 142 7.84 -4.43 -24.44
CA ASN A 142 9.28 -4.56 -24.67
C ASN A 142 9.59 -5.03 -26.10
N ASP A 143 8.73 -5.83 -26.70
CA ASP A 143 8.91 -6.33 -28.05
C ASP A 143 8.53 -5.27 -29.09
N LEU A 144 7.52 -4.44 -28.82
CA LEU A 144 7.21 -3.26 -29.64
C LEU A 144 8.36 -2.24 -29.61
N ASP A 145 8.93 -1.95 -28.44
CA ASP A 145 10.10 -1.07 -28.30
C ASP A 145 11.34 -1.63 -29.04
N LYS A 146 11.54 -2.95 -29.01
CA LYS A 146 12.61 -3.61 -29.76
C LYS A 146 12.38 -3.53 -31.25
N ILE A 147 11.16 -3.71 -31.73
CA ILE A 147 10.79 -3.58 -33.14
C ILE A 147 10.96 -2.14 -33.62
N GLU A 148 10.61 -1.15 -32.82
CA GLU A 148 10.81 0.27 -33.10
C GLU A 148 12.32 0.60 -33.24
N LYS A 149 13.14 0.11 -32.29
CA LYS A 149 14.59 0.26 -32.32
C LYS A 149 15.21 -0.41 -33.57
N LEU A 150 14.76 -1.61 -33.93
CA LEU A 150 15.13 -2.31 -35.12
C LEU A 150 14.79 -1.50 -36.40
N GLY A 151 13.59 -0.87 -36.40
CA GLY A 151 13.15 0.00 -37.48
C GLY A 151 14.03 1.24 -37.64
N LYS A 152 14.50 1.83 -36.55
CA LYS A 152 15.46 2.95 -36.56
C LYS A 152 16.81 2.50 -37.13
N LEU A 153 17.36 1.37 -36.67
CA LEU A 153 18.63 0.83 -37.17
C LEU A 153 18.58 0.49 -38.64
N TYR A 154 17.46 0.01 -39.19
CA TYR A 154 17.26 -0.20 -40.60
C TYR A 154 17.22 1.13 -41.37
N LYS A 155 16.51 2.14 -40.83
CA LYS A 155 16.39 3.46 -41.46
C LYS A 155 17.72 4.22 -41.47
N ASP A 156 18.58 3.98 -40.48
CA ASP A 156 19.92 4.56 -40.37
C ASP A 156 20.98 3.77 -41.17
N TRP A 157 20.57 2.83 -42.01
CA TRP A 157 21.43 1.99 -42.87
C TRP A 157 22.43 1.12 -42.08
N ILE A 158 22.18 0.87 -40.81
CA ILE A 158 23.06 0.05 -39.97
C ILE A 158 22.74 -1.45 -40.15
N LEU A 159 21.49 -1.78 -40.52
CA LEU A 159 21.02 -3.14 -40.77
C LEU A 159 20.60 -3.32 -42.23
N THR A 160 20.94 -4.48 -42.81
CA THR A 160 20.44 -4.88 -44.12
C THR A 160 18.96 -5.29 -44.02
N LYS A 161 18.26 -5.28 -45.14
CA LYS A 161 16.85 -5.71 -45.19
C LYS A 161 16.67 -7.14 -44.73
N GLU A 162 17.59 -8.03 -45.10
CA GLU A 162 17.54 -9.45 -44.73
C GLU A 162 17.71 -9.66 -43.21
N GLU A 163 18.63 -8.94 -42.59
CA GLU A 163 18.85 -8.98 -41.15
C GLU A 163 17.66 -8.38 -40.36
N PHE A 164 17.08 -7.31 -40.89
CA PHE A 164 15.87 -6.71 -40.29
C PHE A 164 14.70 -7.69 -40.33
N ASP A 165 14.40 -8.31 -41.47
CA ASP A 165 13.30 -9.25 -41.65
C ASP A 165 13.49 -10.51 -40.77
N LYS A 166 14.72 -11.00 -40.65
CA LYS A 166 15.06 -12.14 -39.80
C LYS A 166 14.82 -11.83 -38.32
N LYS A 167 15.36 -10.72 -37.82
CA LYS A 167 15.21 -10.32 -36.42
C LYS A 167 13.77 -9.95 -36.07
N LYS A 168 13.03 -9.34 -37.00
CA LYS A 168 11.62 -9.06 -36.83
C LYS A 168 10.79 -10.33 -36.65
N LYS A 169 11.08 -11.37 -37.46
CA LYS A 169 10.41 -12.69 -37.32
C LYS A 169 10.75 -13.37 -35.99
N GLU A 170 11.99 -13.30 -35.56
CA GLU A 170 12.40 -13.85 -34.25
C GLU A 170 11.65 -13.20 -33.09
N LEU A 171 11.47 -11.87 -33.10
CA LEU A 171 10.76 -11.12 -32.07
C LEU A 171 9.23 -11.32 -32.09
N LEU A 172 8.65 -11.62 -33.26
CA LEU A 172 7.20 -11.87 -33.38
C LEU A 172 6.81 -13.31 -33.02
N ASN A 173 7.77 -14.23 -32.98
CA ASN A 173 7.56 -15.65 -32.69
C ASN A 173 8.07 -16.07 -31.30
N SER A 174 8.59 -15.14 -30.48
CA SER A 174 9.01 -15.35 -29.08
C SER A 174 7.89 -15.05 -28.10
#